data_831edc0974e0e47c48e3d3eb21eeb87e
#
_entry.id   831edc0974e0e47c48e3d3eb21eeb87e
#
_cell.length_a   1.000
_cell.length_b   1.000
_cell.length_c   1.000
_cell.angle_alpha   90.00
_cell.angle_beta   90.00
_cell.angle_gamma   90.00
#
_symmetry.space_group_name_H-M   'P 1'
#
loop_
_entity.id
_entity.type
_entity.pdbx_description
1 polymer ?
#
loop_
_entity_poly.entity_id
_entity_poly.type
_entity_poly.pdbx_seq_one_letter_code
_entity_poly.pdbx_strand_id
1 'polypeptide(L)'
;MRAATKIIFFDDKNEKFFGEGPARLLRGIEETGSLRGAAGQMSMAYTKALKLIKNAEAALGFPLTQSTVGGRSGGGSRLTEQGKEWLSRYESYRDACIQANLKLYMEHFPEQR
;
A
#
# COMPACT_ATOMS: atom_id res chain seq x y z
N MET A 1 -3.44 26.91 -4.52
CA MET A 1 -4.39 25.95 -3.92
C MET A 1 -4.37 24.66 -4.72
N ARG A 2 -4.52 23.55 -4.05
CA ARG A 2 -4.59 22.25 -4.72
C ARG A 2 -5.52 21.31 -3.93
N ALA A 3 -6.08 20.33 -4.64
CA ALA A 3 -6.86 19.28 -4.03
C ALA A 3 -6.07 17.98 -4.07
N ALA A 4 -6.10 17.22 -2.99
CA ALA A 4 -5.41 15.93 -2.92
C ALA A 4 -6.43 14.81 -2.75
N THR A 5 -6.08 13.64 -3.30
CA THR A 5 -6.92 12.45 -3.22
C THR A 5 -6.20 11.39 -2.41
N LYS A 6 -6.88 10.82 -1.43
CA LYS A 6 -6.38 9.67 -0.68
C LYS A 6 -7.42 8.57 -0.72
N ILE A 7 -6.99 7.37 -1.06
CA ILE A 7 -7.87 6.20 -1.10
C ILE A 7 -7.52 5.32 0.07
N ILE A 8 -8.50 5.11 0.95
CA ILE A 8 -8.35 4.32 2.15
C ILE A 8 -9.49 3.31 2.18
N PHE A 9 -9.16 2.05 2.43
CA PHE A 9 -10.16 1.00 2.56
C PHE A 9 -10.43 0.67 4.01
N PHE A 10 -11.70 0.48 4.33
CA PHE A 10 -12.18 0.14 5.67
C PHE A 10 -12.85 -1.24 5.61
N ASP A 11 -12.74 -1.99 6.70
CA ASP A 11 -13.41 -3.28 6.81
C ASP A 11 -14.87 -3.12 7.25
N ASP A 12 -15.55 -4.24 7.46
CA ASP A 12 -16.96 -4.23 7.85
C ASP A 12 -17.21 -3.61 9.23
N LYS A 13 -16.17 -3.52 10.05
CA LYS A 13 -16.23 -2.87 11.35
C LYS A 13 -15.85 -1.39 11.28
N ASN A 14 -15.68 -0.89 10.07
CA ASN A 14 -15.30 0.49 9.79
C ASN A 14 -13.90 0.82 10.34
N GLU A 15 -13.02 -0.17 10.34
CA GLU A 15 -11.61 0.02 10.68
C GLU A 15 -10.77 0.08 9.43
N LYS A 16 -9.86 1.04 9.39
CA LYS A 16 -8.96 1.21 8.25
C LYS A 16 -8.00 0.02 8.17
N PHE A 17 -7.86 -0.59 6.98
CA PHE A 17 -6.94 -1.70 6.81
C PHE A 17 -5.97 -1.54 5.65
N PHE A 18 -6.21 -0.63 4.72
CA PHE A 18 -5.31 -0.44 3.59
C PHE A 18 -5.35 1.01 3.09
N GLY A 19 -4.19 1.50 2.67
CA GLY A 19 -4.02 2.83 2.11
C GLY A 19 -2.60 2.98 1.62
N GLU A 20 -2.11 4.20 1.56
CA GLU A 20 -0.79 4.51 1.00
C GLU A 20 0.36 3.86 1.79
N GLY A 21 0.27 3.80 3.12
CA GLY A 21 1.32 3.19 3.93
C GLY A 21 1.55 1.73 3.59
N PRO A 22 0.55 0.87 3.73
CA PRO A 22 0.69 -0.53 3.34
C PRO A 22 1.07 -0.72 1.86
N ALA A 23 0.53 0.12 0.96
CA ALA A 23 0.87 0.02 -0.46
C ALA A 23 2.36 0.27 -0.69
N ARG A 24 2.92 1.30 -0.05
CA ARG A 24 4.34 1.61 -0.17
C ARG A 24 5.21 0.52 0.46
N LEU A 25 4.74 -0.10 1.54
CA LEU A 25 5.45 -1.23 2.13
C LEU A 25 5.52 -2.40 1.15
N LEU A 26 4.42 -2.72 0.48
CA LEU A 26 4.43 -3.81 -0.50
C LEU A 26 5.38 -3.50 -1.66
N ARG A 27 5.37 -2.27 -2.18
CA ARG A 27 6.32 -1.87 -3.22
C ARG A 27 7.75 -1.96 -2.71
N GLY A 28 7.99 -1.52 -1.49
CA GLY A 28 9.31 -1.58 -0.87
C GLY A 28 9.82 -3.02 -0.72
N ILE A 29 8.92 -3.96 -0.43
CA ILE A 29 9.29 -5.37 -0.36
C ILE A 29 9.76 -5.87 -1.73
N GLU A 30 9.08 -5.49 -2.81
CA GLU A 30 9.52 -5.84 -4.16
C GLU A 30 10.89 -5.26 -4.48
N GLU A 31 11.16 -4.03 -4.05
CA GLU A 31 12.41 -3.35 -4.32
C GLU A 31 13.58 -3.85 -3.49
N THR A 32 13.32 -4.11 -2.20
CA THR A 32 14.40 -4.44 -1.24
C THR A 32 14.50 -5.92 -0.91
N GLY A 33 13.44 -6.68 -1.14
CA GLY A 33 13.42 -8.11 -0.81
C GLY A 33 13.09 -8.40 0.66
N SER A 34 12.72 -7.40 1.45
CA SER A 34 12.36 -7.64 2.86
C SER A 34 11.41 -6.56 3.38
N LEU A 35 10.61 -6.95 4.39
CA LEU A 35 9.76 -6.00 5.09
C LEU A 35 10.61 -4.99 5.87
N ARG A 36 11.73 -5.46 6.43
CA ARG A 36 12.66 -4.58 7.17
C ARG A 36 13.21 -3.49 6.25
N GLY A 37 13.62 -3.88 5.03
CA GLY A 37 14.11 -2.92 4.05
C GLY A 37 13.03 -1.94 3.63
N ALA A 38 11.81 -2.43 3.39
CA ALA A 38 10.68 -1.59 3.03
C ALA A 38 10.35 -0.58 4.14
N ALA A 39 10.31 -1.04 5.39
CA ALA A 39 10.08 -0.17 6.54
C ALA A 39 11.16 0.89 6.65
N GLY A 40 12.42 0.50 6.42
CA GLY A 40 13.54 1.42 6.44
C GLY A 40 13.41 2.55 5.43
N GLN A 41 12.95 2.23 4.22
CA GLN A 41 12.71 3.25 3.19
C GLN A 41 11.69 4.31 3.63
N MET A 42 10.77 3.92 4.50
CA MET A 42 9.70 4.80 4.98
C MET A 42 10.01 5.40 6.36
N SER A 43 11.20 5.16 6.89
CA SER A 43 11.55 5.52 8.26
C SER A 43 10.52 5.04 9.27
N MET A 44 10.02 3.84 9.05
CA MET A 44 8.98 3.22 9.87
C MET A 44 9.56 2.10 10.71
N ALA A 45 9.14 2.00 11.97
CA ALA A 45 9.56 0.90 12.83
C ALA A 45 9.07 -0.43 12.24
N TYR A 46 9.91 -1.46 12.33
CA TYR A 46 9.57 -2.77 11.79
C TYR A 46 8.26 -3.32 12.38
N THR A 47 8.07 -3.16 13.69
CA THR A 47 6.87 -3.66 14.37
C THR A 47 5.60 -3.01 13.84
N LYS A 48 5.66 -1.71 13.52
CA LYS A 48 4.53 -1.00 12.93
C LYS A 48 4.27 -1.50 11.50
N ALA A 49 5.32 -1.68 10.71
CA ALA A 49 5.19 -2.19 9.35
C ALA A 49 4.57 -3.58 9.34
N LEU A 50 5.03 -4.46 10.23
CA LEU A 50 4.48 -5.81 10.35
C LEU A 50 3.00 -5.77 10.71
N LYS A 51 2.63 -4.91 11.64
CA LYS A 51 1.23 -4.77 12.07
C LYS A 51 0.34 -4.30 10.92
N LEU A 52 0.81 -3.34 10.13
CA LEU A 52 0.05 -2.86 8.98
C LEU A 52 -0.22 -3.97 7.97
N ILE A 53 0.80 -4.77 7.67
CA ILE A 53 0.64 -5.89 6.74
C ILE A 53 -0.31 -6.95 7.31
N LYS A 54 -0.14 -7.32 8.58
CA LYS A 54 -0.99 -8.33 9.21
C LYS A 54 -2.45 -7.88 9.30
N ASN A 55 -2.70 -6.62 9.59
CA ASN A 55 -4.06 -6.09 9.63
C ASN A 55 -4.72 -6.15 8.25
N ALA A 56 -3.97 -5.80 7.21
CA ALA A 56 -4.48 -5.87 5.84
C ALA A 56 -4.80 -7.32 5.46
N GLU A 57 -3.90 -8.25 5.78
CA GLU A 57 -4.13 -9.67 5.50
C GLU A 57 -5.37 -10.20 6.20
N ALA A 58 -5.56 -9.83 7.47
CA ALA A 58 -6.73 -10.26 8.23
C ALA A 58 -8.03 -9.76 7.59
N ALA A 59 -8.06 -8.52 7.16
CA ALA A 59 -9.25 -7.94 6.53
C ALA A 59 -9.52 -8.54 5.15
N LEU A 60 -8.47 -8.80 4.38
CA LEU A 60 -8.61 -9.33 3.02
C LEU A 60 -8.87 -10.84 2.98
N GLY A 61 -8.41 -11.56 4.00
CA GLY A 61 -8.60 -13.01 4.07
C GLY A 61 -7.57 -13.82 3.28
N PHE A 62 -6.44 -13.19 2.89
CA PHE A 62 -5.35 -13.90 2.21
C PHE A 62 -4.02 -13.23 2.53
N PRO A 63 -2.90 -13.97 2.42
CA PRO A 63 -1.60 -13.38 2.68
C PRO A 63 -1.17 -12.47 1.54
N LEU A 64 -0.58 -11.33 1.90
CA LEU A 64 0.00 -10.40 0.93
C LEU A 64 1.47 -10.67 0.70
N THR A 65 2.14 -11.25 1.69
CA THR A 65 3.57 -11.52 1.64
C THR A 65 3.85 -12.93 2.09
N GLN A 66 5.01 -13.45 1.70
CA GLN A 66 5.50 -14.73 2.17
C GLN A 66 7.01 -14.62 2.39
N SER A 67 7.49 -15.39 3.37
CA SER A 67 8.91 -15.42 3.67
C SER A 67 9.66 -16.14 2.56
N THR A 68 10.84 -15.63 2.24
CA THR A 68 11.76 -16.34 1.35
C THR A 68 12.75 -17.10 2.20
N VAL A 69 13.11 -18.32 1.75
CA VAL A 69 14.00 -19.20 2.49
C VAL A 69 15.35 -19.23 1.80
N GLY A 70 16.44 -19.26 2.61
CA GLY A 70 17.76 -19.60 2.10
C GLY A 70 18.58 -18.44 1.58
N GLY A 71 18.63 -17.36 2.22
CA GLY A 71 19.59 -16.30 1.96
C GLY A 71 20.68 -16.32 3.00
N ARG A 72 21.79 -15.69 2.71
CA ARG A 72 22.90 -15.56 3.65
C ARG A 72 22.54 -14.73 4.85
N SER A 73 21.59 -13.84 4.70
CA SER A 73 21.18 -12.91 5.74
C SER A 73 19.95 -13.39 6.50
N GLY A 74 19.58 -14.64 6.32
CA GLY A 74 18.41 -15.17 7.00
C GLY A 74 17.12 -14.81 6.36
N GLY A 75 16.15 -14.48 6.49
CA GLY A 75 14.90 -14.32 5.83
C GLY A 75 14.74 -13.04 5.07
N GLY A 76 14.07 -13.15 4.00
CA GLY A 76 13.55 -12.05 3.24
C GLY A 76 12.05 -12.22 3.11
N SER A 77 11.45 -11.38 2.26
CA SER A 77 10.01 -11.45 1.97
C SER A 77 9.79 -11.13 0.51
N ARG A 78 8.71 -11.68 -0.03
CA ARG A 78 8.24 -11.33 -1.36
C ARG A 78 6.71 -11.28 -1.32
N LEU A 79 6.12 -10.65 -2.32
CA LEU A 79 4.66 -10.62 -2.42
C LEU A 79 4.15 -11.98 -2.90
N THR A 80 3.00 -12.37 -2.38
CA THR A 80 2.24 -13.50 -2.95
C THR A 80 1.62 -13.04 -4.26
N GLU A 81 1.16 -14.00 -5.08
CA GLU A 81 0.43 -13.63 -6.29
C GLU A 81 -0.80 -12.80 -5.98
N GLN A 82 -1.52 -13.16 -4.91
CA GLN A 82 -2.66 -12.39 -4.43
C GLN A 82 -2.25 -10.98 -3.98
N GLY A 83 -1.10 -10.87 -3.31
CA GLY A 83 -0.57 -9.59 -2.89
C GLY A 83 -0.22 -8.69 -4.07
N LYS A 84 0.39 -9.26 -5.12
CA LYS A 84 0.71 -8.50 -6.33
C LYS A 84 -0.56 -8.01 -7.02
N GLU A 85 -1.56 -8.86 -7.12
CA GLU A 85 -2.82 -8.49 -7.75
C GLU A 85 -3.54 -7.41 -6.94
N TRP A 86 -3.60 -7.56 -5.62
CA TRP A 86 -4.21 -6.57 -4.75
C TRP A 86 -3.52 -5.20 -4.90
N LEU A 87 -2.21 -5.19 -4.84
CA LEU A 87 -1.44 -3.94 -4.95
C LEU A 87 -1.68 -3.28 -6.31
N SER A 88 -1.65 -4.06 -7.39
CA SER A 88 -1.89 -3.54 -8.73
C SER A 88 -3.29 -2.93 -8.86
N ARG A 89 -4.30 -3.60 -8.33
CA ARG A 89 -5.68 -3.09 -8.35
C ARG A 89 -5.81 -1.83 -7.52
N TYR A 90 -5.20 -1.81 -6.35
CA TYR A 90 -5.23 -0.62 -5.50
C TYR A 90 -4.59 0.58 -6.20
N GLU A 91 -3.40 0.39 -6.74
CA GLU A 91 -2.68 1.49 -7.41
C GLU A 91 -3.42 1.99 -8.63
N SER A 92 -3.98 1.09 -9.42
CA SER A 92 -4.74 1.46 -10.61
C SER A 92 -6.00 2.26 -10.24
N TYR A 93 -6.72 1.80 -9.24
CA TYR A 93 -7.91 2.49 -8.74
C TYR A 93 -7.55 3.86 -8.16
N ARG A 94 -6.53 3.90 -7.31
CA ARG A 94 -6.04 5.17 -6.73
C ARG A 94 -5.69 6.18 -7.81
N ASP A 95 -4.92 5.76 -8.80
CA ASP A 95 -4.46 6.65 -9.87
C ASP A 95 -5.65 7.16 -10.71
N ALA A 96 -6.62 6.31 -10.97
CA ALA A 96 -7.84 6.72 -11.68
C ALA A 96 -8.61 7.76 -10.87
N CYS A 97 -8.71 7.58 -9.57
CA CYS A 97 -9.38 8.56 -8.69
C CYS A 97 -8.63 9.90 -8.67
N ILE A 98 -7.30 9.85 -8.65
CA ILE A 98 -6.48 11.06 -8.70
C ILE A 98 -6.76 11.83 -9.99
N GLN A 99 -6.79 11.14 -11.13
CA GLN A 99 -7.06 11.78 -12.43
C GLN A 99 -8.47 12.35 -12.51
N ALA A 100 -9.45 11.59 -12.00
CA ALA A 100 -10.83 12.06 -11.96
C ALA A 100 -10.97 13.30 -11.08
N ASN A 101 -10.28 13.31 -9.91
CA ASN A 101 -10.32 14.46 -9.02
C ASN A 101 -9.69 15.70 -9.68
N LEU A 102 -8.57 15.54 -10.38
CA LEU A 102 -7.93 16.67 -11.06
C LEU A 102 -8.88 17.30 -12.09
N LYS A 103 -9.56 16.46 -12.85
CA LYS A 103 -10.52 16.94 -13.85
C LYS A 103 -11.67 17.69 -13.17
N LEU A 104 -12.24 17.11 -12.14
CA LEU A 104 -13.36 17.73 -11.41
C LEU A 104 -12.93 19.03 -10.73
N TYR A 105 -11.72 19.03 -10.16
CA TYR A 105 -11.18 20.22 -9.53
C TYR A 105 -11.10 21.38 -10.53
N MET A 106 -10.57 21.12 -11.72
CA MET A 106 -10.44 22.14 -12.75
C MET A 106 -11.81 22.63 -13.27
N GLU A 107 -12.80 21.74 -13.31
CA GLU A 107 -14.16 22.09 -13.72
C GLU A 107 -14.87 22.96 -12.68
N HIS A 108 -14.67 22.66 -11.39
CA HIS A 108 -15.36 23.37 -10.31
C HIS A 108 -14.64 24.63 -9.85
N PHE A 109 -13.33 24.69 -10.08
CA PHE A 109 -12.51 25.82 -9.67
C PHE A 109 -11.62 26.27 -10.83
N PRO A 110 -12.23 26.76 -11.92
CA PRO A 110 -11.47 27.09 -13.13
C PRO A 110 -10.49 28.24 -12.92
N GLU A 111 -10.72 29.11 -11.92
CA GLU A 111 -9.85 30.21 -11.59
C GLU A 111 -8.52 29.76 -10.97
N GLN A 112 -8.39 28.49 -10.60
CA GLN A 112 -7.18 27.93 -10.00
C GLN A 112 -6.25 27.25 -10.99
N ARG A 113 -6.55 27.31 -12.27
CA ARG A 113 -5.71 26.72 -13.30
C ARG A 113 -4.42 27.50 -13.52
#